data_15939e6b1e25924732f2bd14abf52cd9
#
_entry.id   15939e6b1e25924732f2bd14abf52cd9
#
_cell.length_a   1.000
_cell.length_b   1.000
_cell.length_c   1.000
_cell.angle_alpha   90.00
_cell.angle_beta   90.00
_cell.angle_gamma   90.00
#
_symmetry.space_group_name_H-M   'P 1'
#
loop_
_entity.id
_entity.type
_entity.pdbx_description
1 polymer ?
#
loop_
_entity_poly.entity_id
_entity_poly.type
_entity_poly.pdbx_seq_one_letter_code
_entity_poly.pdbx_strand_id
1 'polypeptide(L)'
;SYSLLPQGWPQQFLEGAAALAWLRAHAGELGIRPDRVAVCGFSAGGHLAGCLSCLWDHPLLGERLGLPPEQVRPNASILGYPVVNDMRYIAPLGGEEELRLDRLVGSDHPPAFLWATGEDATVPVQNTLDYAAALKRAGVPVELHLFARGPHAMGLADRESARDQTHYNPHAAAWHGLCVDWLKGV
;
A
#
# COMPACT_ATOMS: atom_id res chain seq x y z
N SER A 1 -11.21 3.99 9.62
CA SER A 1 -9.95 4.39 10.30
C SER A 1 -9.34 3.19 10.96
N TYR A 2 -8.03 3.20 11.15
CA TYR A 2 -7.27 2.19 11.86
C TYR A 2 -6.52 2.84 13.04
N SER A 3 -6.11 2.00 14.00
CA SER A 3 -5.42 2.46 15.21
C SER A 3 -4.07 3.12 14.88
N LEU A 4 -3.74 4.17 15.61
CA LEU A 4 -2.45 4.83 15.54
C LEU A 4 -1.61 4.49 16.78
N LEU A 5 -0.35 4.95 16.82
CA LEU A 5 0.47 4.81 18.01
C LEU A 5 -0.26 5.30 19.28
N PRO A 6 -0.11 4.62 20.42
CA PRO A 6 0.91 3.61 20.75
C PRO A 6 0.58 2.17 20.31
N GLN A 7 -0.57 1.92 19.68
CA GLN A 7 -0.91 0.60 19.15
C GLN A 7 -0.08 0.35 17.88
N GLY A 8 0.97 -0.43 18.00
CA GLY A 8 1.85 -0.80 16.91
C GLY A 8 1.42 -2.09 16.23
N TRP A 9 2.39 -2.78 15.66
CA TRP A 9 2.24 -4.14 15.14
C TRP A 9 1.79 -5.12 16.24
N PRO A 10 0.85 -6.04 15.96
CA PRO A 10 0.19 -6.25 14.66
C PRO A 10 -1.19 -5.56 14.52
N GLN A 11 -1.54 -4.62 15.41
CA GLN A 11 -2.92 -4.12 15.52
C GLN A 11 -3.46 -3.53 14.20
N GLN A 12 -2.71 -2.62 13.56
CA GLN A 12 -3.15 -1.99 12.31
C GLN A 12 -3.31 -3.03 11.18
N PHE A 13 -2.42 -4.02 11.13
CA PHE A 13 -2.48 -5.09 10.16
C PHE A 13 -3.75 -5.94 10.34
N LEU A 14 -4.08 -6.33 11.58
CA LEU A 14 -5.29 -7.09 11.89
C LEU A 14 -6.57 -6.30 11.54
N GLU A 15 -6.60 -5.00 11.83
CA GLU A 15 -7.71 -4.13 11.48
C GLU A 15 -7.90 -3.99 9.96
N GLY A 16 -6.80 -3.84 9.21
CA GLY A 16 -6.83 -3.81 7.75
C GLY A 16 -7.32 -5.12 7.14
N ALA A 17 -6.85 -6.25 7.68
CA ALA A 17 -7.30 -7.58 7.26
C ALA A 17 -8.78 -7.81 7.55
N ALA A 18 -9.25 -7.43 8.73
CA ALA A 18 -10.67 -7.50 9.09
C ALA A 18 -11.53 -6.65 8.17
N ALA A 19 -11.06 -5.46 7.77
CA ALA A 19 -11.77 -4.60 6.82
C ALA A 19 -11.89 -5.24 5.43
N LEU A 20 -10.84 -5.90 4.93
CA LEU A 20 -10.88 -6.63 3.65
C LEU A 20 -11.87 -7.78 3.68
N ALA A 21 -11.85 -8.57 4.75
CA ALA A 21 -12.79 -9.67 4.93
C ALA A 21 -14.25 -9.16 5.03
N TRP A 22 -14.44 -8.07 5.77
CA TRP A 22 -15.77 -7.45 5.90
C TRP A 22 -16.30 -6.95 4.56
N LEU A 23 -15.49 -6.27 3.75
CA LEU A 23 -15.87 -5.82 2.41
C LEU A 23 -16.30 -6.97 1.51
N ARG A 24 -15.61 -8.11 1.56
CA ARG A 24 -15.96 -9.30 0.79
C ARG A 24 -17.25 -9.92 1.27
N ALA A 25 -17.45 -10.03 2.58
CA ALA A 25 -18.66 -10.58 3.17
C ALA A 25 -19.92 -9.76 2.83
N HIS A 26 -19.79 -8.44 2.68
CA HIS A 26 -20.88 -7.51 2.36
C HIS A 26 -20.90 -7.06 0.90
N ALA A 27 -20.18 -7.73 0.02
CA ALA A 27 -20.00 -7.30 -1.37
C ALA A 27 -21.34 -7.14 -2.12
N GLY A 28 -22.31 -8.04 -1.87
CA GLY A 28 -23.64 -7.94 -2.45
C GLY A 28 -24.41 -6.69 -2.02
N GLU A 29 -24.34 -6.35 -0.74
CA GLU A 29 -25.01 -5.17 -0.17
C GLU A 29 -24.37 -3.87 -0.69
N LEU A 30 -23.05 -3.89 -0.87
CA LEU A 30 -22.27 -2.75 -1.34
C LEU A 30 -22.28 -2.59 -2.87
N GLY A 31 -22.80 -3.58 -3.61
CA GLY A 31 -22.78 -3.58 -5.07
C GLY A 31 -21.36 -3.67 -5.66
N ILE A 32 -20.41 -4.28 -4.93
CA ILE A 32 -19.03 -4.45 -5.37
C ILE A 32 -18.72 -5.91 -5.71
N ARG A 33 -17.63 -6.12 -6.43
CA ARG A 33 -17.15 -7.45 -6.78
C ARG A 33 -16.19 -7.95 -5.70
N PRO A 34 -16.50 -9.08 -5.00
CA PRO A 34 -15.64 -9.60 -3.94
C PRO A 34 -14.28 -10.13 -4.46
N ASP A 35 -14.21 -10.46 -5.75
CA ASP A 35 -13.02 -10.92 -6.45
C ASP A 35 -12.17 -9.77 -7.04
N ARG A 36 -12.54 -8.50 -6.78
CA ARG A 36 -11.84 -7.30 -7.25
C ARG A 36 -11.72 -6.22 -6.16
N VAL A 37 -11.08 -6.59 -5.05
CA VAL A 37 -10.84 -5.68 -3.93
C VAL A 37 -9.34 -5.32 -3.88
N ALA A 38 -9.03 -4.07 -4.11
CA ALA A 38 -7.67 -3.54 -4.01
C ALA A 38 -7.43 -2.85 -2.67
N VAL A 39 -6.18 -2.85 -2.21
CA VAL A 39 -5.72 -1.98 -1.11
C VAL A 39 -5.01 -0.76 -1.69
N CYS A 40 -5.28 0.40 -1.11
CA CYS A 40 -4.60 1.65 -1.48
C CYS A 40 -4.05 2.33 -0.24
N GLY A 41 -2.79 2.76 -0.28
CA GLY A 41 -2.16 3.43 0.84
C GLY A 41 -1.04 4.38 0.44
N PHE A 42 -0.82 5.40 1.27
CA PHE A 42 0.17 6.44 1.06
C PHE A 42 1.07 6.55 2.28
N SER A 43 2.37 6.76 2.07
CA SER A 43 3.33 6.96 3.18
C SER A 43 3.31 5.77 4.17
N ALA A 44 3.04 6.00 5.45
CA ALA A 44 2.82 4.95 6.44
C ALA A 44 1.59 4.07 6.11
N GLY A 45 0.52 4.64 5.53
CA GLY A 45 -0.61 3.85 5.00
C GLY A 45 -0.21 2.98 3.81
N GLY A 46 0.79 3.43 3.02
CA GLY A 46 1.41 2.61 1.97
C GLY A 46 2.15 1.41 2.56
N HIS A 47 2.83 1.59 3.70
CA HIS A 47 3.42 0.47 4.43
C HIS A 47 2.37 -0.54 4.88
N LEU A 48 1.27 -0.08 5.49
CA LEU A 48 0.18 -0.96 5.90
C LEU A 48 -0.43 -1.72 4.72
N ALA A 49 -0.70 -1.04 3.60
CA ALA A 49 -1.20 -1.68 2.39
C ALA A 49 -0.21 -2.71 1.83
N GLY A 50 1.09 -2.41 1.91
CA GLY A 50 2.16 -3.35 1.57
C GLY A 50 2.19 -4.57 2.49
N CYS A 51 2.05 -4.37 3.81
CA CYS A 51 1.94 -5.49 4.76
C CYS A 51 0.75 -6.40 4.43
N LEU A 52 -0.43 -5.83 4.14
CA LEU A 52 -1.62 -6.59 3.75
C LEU A 52 -1.41 -7.37 2.44
N SER A 53 -0.57 -6.86 1.55
CA SER A 53 -0.25 -7.50 0.27
C SER A 53 0.81 -8.59 0.39
N CYS A 54 1.75 -8.46 1.33
CA CYS A 54 2.84 -9.41 1.54
C CYS A 54 2.50 -10.51 2.55
N LEU A 55 1.65 -10.20 3.54
CA LEU A 55 1.40 -11.05 4.72
C LEU A 55 -0.06 -11.55 4.78
N TRP A 56 -0.73 -11.62 3.64
CA TRP A 56 -2.13 -12.02 3.56
C TRP A 56 -2.41 -13.45 4.04
N ASP A 57 -1.40 -14.29 4.17
CA ASP A 57 -1.44 -15.66 4.71
C ASP A 57 -0.77 -15.79 6.09
N HIS A 58 -0.46 -14.67 6.75
CA HIS A 58 0.22 -14.67 8.04
C HIS A 58 -0.61 -15.41 9.11
N PRO A 59 0.00 -16.30 9.93
CA PRO A 59 -0.71 -17.12 10.94
C PRO A 59 -1.58 -16.33 11.90
N LEU A 60 -1.20 -15.10 12.26
CA LEU A 60 -1.98 -14.22 13.14
C LEU A 60 -3.41 -13.97 12.64
N LEU A 61 -3.67 -14.06 11.35
CA LEU A 61 -5.01 -13.85 10.77
C LEU A 61 -5.97 -14.97 11.21
N GLY A 62 -5.51 -16.21 11.14
CA GLY A 62 -6.28 -17.34 11.67
C GLY A 62 -6.37 -17.32 13.19
N GLU A 63 -5.25 -17.10 13.89
CA GLU A 63 -5.17 -17.14 15.34
C GLU A 63 -5.99 -16.04 16.05
N ARG A 64 -5.95 -14.82 15.52
CA ARG A 64 -6.56 -13.64 16.17
C ARG A 64 -7.93 -13.26 15.62
N LEU A 65 -8.21 -13.57 14.35
CA LEU A 65 -9.43 -13.15 13.67
C LEU A 65 -10.27 -14.35 13.17
N GLY A 66 -9.71 -15.56 13.14
CA GLY A 66 -10.38 -16.73 12.55
C GLY A 66 -10.60 -16.57 11.04
N LEU A 67 -9.82 -15.72 10.36
CA LEU A 67 -9.98 -15.43 8.95
C LEU A 67 -9.08 -16.34 8.10
N PRO A 68 -9.64 -17.01 7.09
CA PRO A 68 -8.83 -17.74 6.13
C PRO A 68 -8.13 -16.76 5.16
N PRO A 69 -6.92 -17.10 4.69
CA PRO A 69 -6.09 -16.22 3.86
C PRO A 69 -6.79 -15.62 2.64
N GLU A 70 -7.62 -16.41 1.95
CA GLU A 70 -8.33 -15.98 0.74
C GLU A 70 -9.33 -14.84 0.97
N GLN A 71 -9.80 -14.65 2.22
CA GLN A 71 -10.69 -13.53 2.55
C GLN A 71 -9.95 -12.22 2.74
N VAL A 72 -8.65 -12.27 3.01
CA VAL A 72 -7.84 -11.08 3.31
C VAL A 72 -6.85 -10.73 2.20
N ARG A 73 -6.53 -11.66 1.29
CA ARG A 73 -5.62 -11.40 0.17
C ARG A 73 -6.19 -10.32 -0.76
N PRO A 74 -5.57 -9.15 -0.93
CA PRO A 74 -6.02 -8.16 -1.90
C PRO A 74 -5.82 -8.67 -3.34
N ASN A 75 -6.64 -8.17 -4.27
CA ASN A 75 -6.52 -8.51 -5.69
C ASN A 75 -5.52 -7.62 -6.42
N ALA A 76 -5.27 -6.42 -5.87
CA ALA A 76 -4.26 -5.48 -6.34
C ALA A 76 -3.78 -4.58 -5.20
N SER A 77 -2.59 -4.01 -5.30
CA SER A 77 -2.07 -3.03 -4.35
C SER A 77 -1.66 -1.73 -5.04
N ILE A 78 -2.01 -0.59 -4.43
CA ILE A 78 -1.74 0.74 -4.94
C ILE A 78 -1.00 1.50 -3.84
N LEU A 79 0.28 1.79 -4.04
CA LEU A 79 1.15 2.38 -3.03
C LEU A 79 1.73 3.72 -3.52
N GLY A 80 1.35 4.80 -2.89
CA GLY A 80 1.90 6.13 -3.12
C GLY A 80 3.02 6.46 -2.12
N TYR A 81 4.22 6.76 -2.62
CA TYR A 81 5.39 7.12 -1.79
C TYR A 81 5.49 6.32 -0.49
N PRO A 82 5.41 4.97 -0.55
CA PRO A 82 5.27 4.13 0.63
C PRO A 82 6.56 4.13 1.47
N VAL A 83 6.42 3.99 2.79
CA VAL A 83 7.50 3.49 3.62
C VAL A 83 7.69 2.01 3.31
N VAL A 84 8.91 1.57 3.01
CA VAL A 84 9.22 0.19 2.61
C VAL A 84 10.26 -0.45 3.53
N ASN A 85 11.39 0.22 3.69
CA ASN A 85 12.54 -0.29 4.45
C ASN A 85 13.18 0.78 5.34
N ASP A 86 12.53 1.93 5.49
CA ASP A 86 13.02 3.02 6.33
C ASP A 86 12.70 2.76 7.80
N MET A 87 13.70 2.29 8.53
CA MET A 87 13.57 1.92 9.94
C MET A 87 13.20 3.10 10.86
N ARG A 88 13.39 4.35 10.43
CA ARG A 88 12.91 5.52 11.19
C ARG A 88 11.40 5.51 11.41
N TYR A 89 10.67 4.90 10.49
CA TYR A 89 9.20 4.80 10.52
C TYR A 89 8.70 3.41 10.91
N ILE A 90 9.46 2.35 10.64
CA ILE A 90 9.07 0.96 10.92
C ILE A 90 9.30 0.60 12.39
N ALA A 91 10.45 0.94 12.96
CA ALA A 91 10.79 0.60 14.34
C ALA A 91 9.80 1.14 15.38
N PRO A 92 9.27 2.38 15.28
CA PRO A 92 8.26 2.88 16.22
C PRO A 92 6.93 2.11 16.19
N LEU A 93 6.66 1.34 15.12
CA LEU A 93 5.48 0.48 15.02
C LEU A 93 5.65 -0.85 15.79
N GLY A 94 6.80 -1.09 16.42
CA GLY A 94 7.13 -2.37 17.04
C GLY A 94 7.49 -3.45 16.01
N GLY A 95 7.66 -3.05 14.75
CA GLY A 95 8.15 -3.89 13.67
C GLY A 95 9.65 -3.67 13.52
N GLU A 96 10.41 -4.71 13.63
CA GLU A 96 11.83 -4.69 13.32
C GLU A 96 12.04 -4.96 11.82
N GLU A 97 13.17 -5.53 11.48
CA GLU A 97 13.53 -5.96 10.11
C GLU A 97 12.46 -6.84 9.42
N GLU A 98 11.63 -7.50 10.23
CA GLU A 98 10.53 -8.38 9.80
C GLU A 98 9.42 -7.65 9.03
N LEU A 99 9.27 -6.33 9.23
CA LEU A 99 8.27 -5.52 8.52
C LEU A 99 8.86 -4.74 7.34
N ARG A 100 10.08 -5.05 6.93
CA ARG A 100 10.65 -4.49 5.70
C ARG A 100 9.99 -5.10 4.47
N LEU A 101 9.16 -4.32 3.78
CA LEU A 101 8.37 -4.79 2.64
C LEU A 101 9.24 -5.34 1.51
N ASP A 102 10.42 -4.77 1.27
CA ASP A 102 11.36 -5.22 0.23
C ASP A 102 11.89 -6.65 0.44
N ARG A 103 11.76 -7.17 1.67
CA ARG A 103 12.13 -8.54 2.05
C ARG A 103 10.94 -9.49 2.14
N LEU A 104 9.73 -8.95 2.27
CA LEU A 104 8.50 -9.73 2.43
C LEU A 104 7.86 -10.15 1.11
N VAL A 105 8.27 -9.57 -0.02
CA VAL A 105 7.66 -9.85 -1.32
C VAL A 105 7.88 -11.31 -1.73
N GLY A 106 6.80 -12.06 -1.83
CA GLY A 106 6.74 -13.40 -2.42
C GLY A 106 6.19 -13.39 -3.85
N SER A 107 6.28 -14.53 -4.55
CA SER A 107 5.75 -14.69 -5.92
C SER A 107 4.22 -14.66 -6.00
N ASP A 108 3.56 -14.79 -4.89
CA ASP A 108 2.10 -14.78 -4.69
C ASP A 108 1.55 -13.40 -4.30
N HIS A 109 2.44 -12.38 -4.23
CA HIS A 109 2.04 -10.99 -4.03
C HIS A 109 1.08 -10.54 -5.16
N PRO A 110 -0.01 -9.78 -4.85
CA PRO A 110 -0.90 -9.26 -5.87
C PRO A 110 -0.20 -8.27 -6.81
N PRO A 111 -0.68 -8.06 -8.05
CA PRO A 111 -0.17 -7.01 -8.92
C PRO A 111 -0.12 -5.65 -8.20
N ALA A 112 0.91 -4.86 -8.47
CA ALA A 112 1.16 -3.62 -7.76
C ALA A 112 1.28 -2.40 -8.68
N PHE A 113 0.63 -1.30 -8.30
CA PHE A 113 0.84 0.03 -8.87
C PHE A 113 1.57 0.90 -7.85
N LEU A 114 2.69 1.45 -8.24
CA LEU A 114 3.57 2.26 -7.39
C LEU A 114 3.75 3.65 -7.96
N TRP A 115 3.79 4.67 -7.11
CA TRP A 115 4.21 5.98 -7.54
C TRP A 115 4.92 6.75 -6.42
N ALA A 116 5.83 7.63 -6.80
CA ALA A 116 6.57 8.50 -5.88
C ALA A 116 7.10 9.73 -6.62
N THR A 117 7.68 10.67 -5.86
CA THR A 117 8.37 11.84 -6.41
C THR A 117 9.85 11.82 -6.03
N GLY A 118 10.70 12.31 -6.93
CA GLY A 118 12.15 12.34 -6.73
C GLY A 118 12.62 13.35 -5.68
N GLU A 119 11.80 14.36 -5.37
CA GLU A 119 12.11 15.42 -4.39
C GLU A 119 11.54 15.13 -3.00
N ASP A 120 10.96 13.93 -2.76
CA ASP A 120 10.46 13.54 -1.45
C ASP A 120 11.61 13.42 -0.44
N ALA A 121 11.71 14.41 0.44
CA ALA A 121 12.73 14.45 1.50
C ALA A 121 12.31 13.73 2.79
N THR A 122 11.04 13.34 2.91
CA THR A 122 10.50 12.65 4.08
C THR A 122 10.67 11.14 3.96
N VAL A 123 10.12 10.57 2.89
CA VAL A 123 10.31 9.15 2.53
C VAL A 123 11.07 9.11 1.21
N PRO A 124 12.39 8.89 1.25
CA PRO A 124 13.21 8.90 0.04
C PRO A 124 12.66 7.94 -1.02
N VAL A 125 12.67 8.38 -2.27
CA VAL A 125 12.18 7.61 -3.43
C VAL A 125 12.80 6.21 -3.52
N GLN A 126 13.97 6.00 -2.91
CA GLN A 126 14.64 4.70 -2.83
C GLN A 126 13.74 3.62 -2.22
N ASN A 127 12.88 3.96 -1.24
CA ASN A 127 11.88 3.03 -0.70
C ASN A 127 11.01 2.42 -1.82
N THR A 128 10.46 3.26 -2.68
CA THR A 128 9.60 2.81 -3.80
C THR A 128 10.38 2.01 -4.84
N LEU A 129 11.62 2.43 -5.14
CA LEU A 129 12.50 1.72 -6.07
C LEU A 129 12.89 0.32 -5.57
N ASP A 130 13.24 0.21 -4.29
CA ASP A 130 13.62 -1.07 -3.67
C ASP A 130 12.43 -2.05 -3.68
N TYR A 131 11.22 -1.55 -3.42
CA TYR A 131 10.01 -2.36 -3.48
C TYR A 131 9.68 -2.82 -4.90
N ALA A 132 9.75 -1.92 -5.87
CA ALA A 132 9.56 -2.27 -7.28
C ALA A 132 10.57 -3.32 -7.75
N ALA A 133 11.85 -3.19 -7.32
CA ALA A 133 12.88 -4.16 -7.63
C ALA A 133 12.60 -5.53 -6.97
N ALA A 134 12.08 -5.55 -5.73
CA ALA A 134 11.69 -6.78 -5.04
C ALA A 134 10.52 -7.48 -5.77
N LEU A 135 9.47 -6.74 -6.11
CA LEU A 135 8.33 -7.24 -6.90
C LEU A 135 8.79 -7.84 -8.23
N LYS A 136 9.68 -7.13 -8.93
CA LYS A 136 10.21 -7.61 -10.22
C LYS A 136 11.03 -8.88 -10.08
N ARG A 137 11.87 -8.98 -9.04
CA ARG A 137 12.63 -10.22 -8.75
C ARG A 137 11.71 -11.40 -8.44
N ALA A 138 10.59 -11.17 -7.77
CA ALA A 138 9.61 -12.20 -7.44
C ALA A 138 8.69 -12.58 -8.63
N GLY A 139 8.83 -11.92 -9.78
CA GLY A 139 7.99 -12.17 -10.96
C GLY A 139 6.59 -11.55 -10.87
N VAL A 140 6.36 -10.66 -9.90
CA VAL A 140 5.07 -9.98 -9.70
C VAL A 140 4.89 -8.88 -10.74
N PRO A 141 3.72 -8.75 -11.37
CA PRO A 141 3.40 -7.62 -12.23
C PRO A 141 3.43 -6.30 -11.45
N VAL A 142 4.22 -5.35 -11.92
CA VAL A 142 4.37 -4.05 -11.28
C VAL A 142 4.36 -2.93 -12.31
N GLU A 143 3.57 -1.89 -12.05
CA GLU A 143 3.63 -0.62 -12.74
C GLU A 143 4.18 0.44 -11.81
N LEU A 144 5.16 1.24 -12.28
CA LEU A 144 5.86 2.24 -11.48
C LEU A 144 5.92 3.58 -12.20
N HIS A 145 5.47 4.64 -11.50
CA HIS A 145 5.59 6.02 -11.95
C HIS A 145 6.44 6.86 -11.00
N LEU A 146 7.53 7.41 -11.53
CA LEU A 146 8.38 8.35 -10.80
C LEU A 146 8.27 9.73 -11.42
N PHE A 147 7.72 10.66 -10.64
CA PHE A 147 7.65 12.06 -11.01
C PHE A 147 8.87 12.79 -10.46
N ALA A 148 9.52 13.62 -11.31
CA ALA A 148 10.76 14.28 -10.92
C ALA A 148 10.59 15.22 -9.72
N ARG A 149 9.43 15.90 -9.63
CA ARG A 149 9.19 16.96 -8.64
C ARG A 149 7.98 16.68 -7.78
N GLY A 150 8.05 17.16 -6.55
CA GLY A 150 6.97 17.16 -5.58
C GLY A 150 7.43 16.74 -4.19
N PRO A 151 6.87 17.38 -3.14
CA PRO A 151 7.14 17.03 -1.75
C PRO A 151 6.43 15.74 -1.35
N HIS A 152 6.67 15.29 -0.12
CA HIS A 152 5.93 14.19 0.50
C HIS A 152 4.45 14.52 0.69
N ALA A 153 3.59 13.50 0.73
CA ALA A 153 2.18 13.58 1.11
C ALA A 153 1.29 14.40 0.13
N MET A 154 1.55 14.26 -1.15
CA MET A 154 0.79 14.97 -2.19
C MET A 154 -0.64 14.44 -2.41
N GLY A 155 -0.97 13.24 -1.96
CA GLY A 155 -2.30 12.66 -2.20
C GLY A 155 -2.63 12.55 -3.67
N LEU A 156 -3.74 13.17 -4.11
CA LEU A 156 -4.09 13.24 -5.52
C LEU A 156 -3.25 14.26 -6.31
N ALA A 157 -2.49 15.10 -5.63
CA ALA A 157 -1.67 16.18 -6.20
C ALA A 157 -2.47 17.21 -7.03
N ASP A 158 -3.78 17.21 -6.92
CA ASP A 158 -4.71 18.12 -7.57
C ASP A 158 -5.03 19.34 -6.69
N ARG A 159 -5.87 20.25 -7.20
CA ARG A 159 -6.23 21.49 -6.48
C ARG A 159 -7.10 21.23 -5.25
N GLU A 160 -7.87 20.16 -5.24
CA GLU A 160 -8.84 19.88 -4.18
C GLU A 160 -8.17 19.21 -2.99
N SER A 161 -7.17 18.37 -3.23
CA SER A 161 -6.45 17.62 -2.19
C SER A 161 -5.16 18.31 -1.72
N ALA A 162 -4.63 19.28 -2.45
CA ALA A 162 -3.39 19.97 -2.12
C ALA A 162 -3.53 20.81 -0.85
N ARG A 163 -2.63 20.60 0.14
CA ARG A 163 -2.60 21.42 1.37
C ARG A 163 -2.19 22.86 1.10
N ASP A 164 -1.33 23.06 0.12
CA ASP A 164 -0.79 24.35 -0.31
C ASP A 164 -0.29 24.22 -1.76
N GLN A 165 0.27 25.31 -2.27
CA GLN A 165 0.74 25.35 -3.67
C GLN A 165 1.87 24.37 -3.99
N THR A 166 2.68 23.97 -3.01
CA THR A 166 3.78 23.01 -3.24
C THR A 166 3.28 21.59 -3.45
N HIS A 167 2.09 21.26 -2.89
CA HIS A 167 1.42 19.97 -3.04
C HIS A 167 0.53 19.90 -4.30
N TYR A 168 0.31 21.02 -4.97
CA TYR A 168 -0.36 21.05 -6.27
C TYR A 168 0.63 20.78 -7.39
N ASN A 169 0.51 19.62 -8.04
CA ASN A 169 1.36 19.25 -9.15
C ASN A 169 0.56 18.51 -10.23
N PRO A 170 0.07 19.21 -11.27
CA PRO A 170 -0.75 18.61 -12.32
C PRO A 170 -0.06 17.45 -13.05
N HIS A 171 1.28 17.46 -13.13
CA HIS A 171 2.03 16.39 -13.75
C HIS A 171 1.99 15.12 -12.87
N ALA A 172 2.24 15.27 -11.56
CA ALA A 172 2.13 14.14 -10.63
C ALA A 172 0.68 13.65 -10.48
N ALA A 173 -0.32 14.55 -10.54
CA ALA A 173 -1.75 14.19 -10.49
C ALA A 173 -2.18 13.18 -11.58
N ALA A 174 -1.41 13.06 -12.65
CA ALA A 174 -1.64 12.05 -13.68
C ALA A 174 -1.62 10.61 -13.13
N TRP A 175 -0.96 10.36 -11.98
CA TRP A 175 -0.89 9.03 -11.36
C TRP A 175 -2.28 8.41 -11.17
N HIS A 176 -3.29 9.20 -10.80
CA HIS A 176 -4.63 8.69 -10.56
C HIS A 176 -5.28 8.12 -11.83
N GLY A 177 -5.21 8.85 -12.95
CA GLY A 177 -5.72 8.38 -14.24
C GLY A 177 -4.98 7.12 -14.73
N LEU A 178 -3.65 7.10 -14.59
CA LEU A 178 -2.81 5.94 -14.93
C LEU A 178 -3.20 4.71 -14.07
N CYS A 179 -3.41 4.92 -12.77
CA CYS A 179 -3.84 3.86 -11.86
C CYS A 179 -5.22 3.30 -12.22
N VAL A 180 -6.19 4.17 -12.55
CA VAL A 180 -7.53 3.76 -12.99
C VAL A 180 -7.46 2.93 -14.29
N ASP A 181 -6.63 3.33 -15.24
CA ASP A 181 -6.44 2.59 -16.47
C ASP A 181 -5.74 1.25 -16.25
N TRP A 182 -4.72 1.21 -15.39
CA TRP A 182 -4.05 -0.01 -14.98
C TRP A 182 -5.02 -1.01 -14.33
N LEU A 183 -5.90 -0.56 -13.43
CA LEU A 183 -6.89 -1.40 -12.76
C LEU A 183 -7.89 -2.08 -13.70
N LYS A 184 -8.09 -1.56 -14.91
CA LYS A 184 -8.95 -2.21 -15.93
C LYS A 184 -8.31 -3.48 -16.51
N GLY A 185 -6.99 -3.58 -16.43
CA GLY A 185 -6.20 -4.70 -16.97
C GLY A 185 -5.85 -5.80 -15.94
N VAL A 186 -6.16 -5.62 -14.65
CA VAL A 186 -5.81 -6.53 -13.55
C VAL A 186 -7.01 -7.31 -13.05
#